data_3dab103fe9d164873d2c1d083b1db437
#
_entry.id   3dab103fe9d164873d2c1d083b1db437
#
_cell.length_a   1.000
_cell.length_b   1.000
_cell.length_c   1.000
_cell.angle_alpha   90.00
_cell.angle_beta   90.00
_cell.angle_gamma   90.00
#
_symmetry.space_group_name_H-M   'P 1'
#
loop_
_entity.id
_entity.type
_entity.pdbx_description
1 polymer ?
#
loop_
_entity_poly.entity_id
_entity_poly.type
_entity_poly.pdbx_seq_one_letter_code
_entity_poly.pdbx_strand_id
1 'polypeptide(L)'
;RSGKCPEDCKYCAQSAHNHTDCEVYDFLPEEDIVKACKLNESEGVDRFSIVTAGKALTGEEFEKAVHAYETMNKECDIELCASMGFLNAEQLHRLHEAGVTSYHHNIETSRRNFPNICTTHTYDMKIETLKLVKAEGMWACSGGIIGMGEDWEDRLDMAISLAEVGVDSIPLNALMPIK
;
A
#
# COMPACT_ATOMS: atom_id res chain seq x y z
N ARG A 1 -3.46 6.30 9.59
CA ARG A 1 -3.44 7.76 9.40
C ARG A 1 -3.82 8.13 7.98
N SER A 2 -4.38 9.31 7.78
CA SER A 2 -4.84 9.81 6.49
C SER A 2 -4.41 11.27 6.26
N GLY A 3 -4.25 11.65 4.99
CA GLY A 3 -3.95 13.02 4.55
C GLY A 3 -2.51 13.48 4.79
N LYS A 4 -2.20 14.69 4.34
CA LYS A 4 -0.89 15.38 4.49
C LYS A 4 0.33 14.54 4.11
N CYS A 5 0.18 13.65 3.10
CA CYS A 5 1.30 12.89 2.57
C CYS A 5 2.31 13.84 1.92
N PRO A 6 3.62 13.77 2.25
CA PRO A 6 4.64 14.66 1.68
C PRO A 6 4.98 14.34 0.22
N GLU A 7 4.50 13.21 -0.32
CA GLU A 7 4.75 12.80 -1.69
C GLU A 7 3.87 13.59 -2.67
N ASP A 8 4.41 13.90 -3.86
CA ASP A 8 3.79 14.74 -4.88
C ASP A 8 2.96 13.98 -5.93
N CYS A 9 2.52 12.77 -5.61
CA CYS A 9 1.73 11.94 -6.53
C CYS A 9 0.50 12.70 -7.04
N LYS A 10 0.47 13.01 -8.33
CA LYS A 10 -0.55 13.87 -8.96
C LYS A 10 -1.98 13.33 -8.88
N TYR A 11 -2.13 12.02 -8.79
CA TYR A 11 -3.42 11.32 -8.72
C TYR A 11 -3.98 11.21 -7.30
N CYS A 12 -3.14 11.46 -6.26
CA CYS A 12 -3.47 11.10 -4.89
C CYS A 12 -4.16 12.23 -4.14
N ALA A 13 -5.39 12.00 -3.69
CA ALA A 13 -6.13 12.97 -2.88
C ALA A 13 -5.46 13.29 -1.54
N GLN A 14 -4.60 12.40 -1.03
CA GLN A 14 -3.92 12.57 0.25
C GLN A 14 -2.58 13.31 0.14
N SER A 15 -2.11 13.63 -1.07
CA SER A 15 -0.90 14.42 -1.28
C SER A 15 -1.06 15.83 -0.72
N ALA A 16 -0.07 16.31 0.06
CA ALA A 16 -0.05 17.69 0.55
C ALA A 16 0.18 18.72 -0.57
N HIS A 17 0.54 18.28 -1.78
CA HIS A 17 0.73 19.10 -2.97
C HIS A 17 -0.58 19.30 -3.76
N ASN A 18 -1.62 18.51 -3.47
CA ASN A 18 -2.93 18.60 -4.11
C ASN A 18 -3.94 19.32 -3.18
N HIS A 19 -4.84 20.09 -3.76
CA HIS A 19 -5.91 20.78 -3.04
C HIS A 19 -7.16 19.89 -3.05
N THR A 20 -7.38 19.17 -1.95
CA THR A 20 -8.50 18.24 -1.79
C THR A 20 -9.11 18.35 -0.40
N ASP A 21 -10.36 17.94 -0.28
CA ASP A 21 -11.09 17.87 0.99
C ASP A 21 -10.91 16.51 1.68
N CYS A 22 -9.77 15.83 1.49
CA CYS A 22 -9.55 14.55 2.14
C CYS A 22 -9.47 14.71 3.66
N GLU A 23 -10.10 13.79 4.35
CA GLU A 23 -10.09 13.74 5.81
C GLU A 23 -8.66 13.48 6.33
N VAL A 24 -8.26 14.25 7.34
CA VAL A 24 -6.92 14.17 7.94
C VAL A 24 -7.03 13.69 9.39
N TYR A 25 -6.40 12.56 9.69
CA TYR A 25 -6.31 12.01 11.05
C TYR A 25 -5.01 11.23 11.26
N ASP A 26 -4.60 11.12 12.52
CA ASP A 26 -3.43 10.37 12.95
C ASP A 26 -3.66 8.85 12.86
N PHE A 27 -2.65 8.05 13.23
CA PHE A 27 -2.81 6.61 13.31
C PHE A 27 -3.91 6.27 14.33
N LEU A 28 -4.86 5.42 13.93
CA LEU A 28 -6.02 5.07 14.76
C LEU A 28 -5.60 4.28 16.00
N PRO A 29 -6.34 4.38 17.11
CA PRO A 29 -6.15 3.52 18.26
C PRO A 29 -6.26 2.04 17.90
N GLU A 30 -5.46 1.20 18.54
CA GLU A 30 -5.46 -0.25 18.29
C GLU A 30 -6.85 -0.86 18.48
N GLU A 31 -7.57 -0.47 19.52
CA GLU A 31 -8.91 -0.96 19.82
C GLU A 31 -9.91 -0.72 18.69
N ASP A 32 -9.81 0.42 17.99
CA ASP A 32 -10.65 0.74 16.85
C ASP A 32 -10.27 -0.11 15.62
N ILE A 33 -8.98 -0.35 15.42
CA ILE A 33 -8.46 -1.20 14.33
C ILE A 33 -8.92 -2.64 14.52
N VAL A 34 -8.73 -3.20 15.71
CA VAL A 34 -9.13 -4.58 16.05
C VAL A 34 -10.65 -4.74 15.95
N LYS A 35 -11.41 -3.76 16.42
CA LYS A 35 -12.87 -3.75 16.30
C LYS A 35 -13.31 -3.75 14.83
N ALA A 36 -12.67 -2.94 13.99
CA ALA A 36 -12.95 -2.92 12.56
C ALA A 36 -12.60 -4.26 11.89
N CYS A 37 -11.49 -4.89 12.27
CA CYS A 37 -11.10 -6.21 11.79
C CYS A 37 -12.17 -7.26 12.11
N LYS A 38 -12.61 -7.35 13.37
CA LYS A 38 -13.67 -8.28 13.81
C LYS A 38 -15.01 -8.05 13.12
N LEU A 39 -15.35 -6.79 12.85
CA LEU A 39 -16.57 -6.48 12.10
C LEU A 39 -16.49 -7.02 10.68
N ASN A 40 -15.39 -6.77 9.97
CA ASN A 40 -15.18 -7.28 8.62
C ASN A 40 -15.20 -8.82 8.57
N GLU A 41 -14.54 -9.48 9.52
CA GLU A 41 -14.59 -10.94 9.66
C GLU A 41 -16.03 -11.44 9.83
N SER A 42 -16.82 -10.81 10.71
CA SER A 42 -18.22 -11.19 10.96
C SER A 42 -19.14 -10.99 9.75
N GLU A 43 -18.76 -10.10 8.83
CA GLU A 43 -19.44 -9.86 7.56
C GLU A 43 -18.95 -10.78 6.42
N GLY A 44 -18.03 -11.69 6.70
CA GLY A 44 -17.51 -12.67 5.75
C GLY A 44 -16.49 -12.11 4.75
N VAL A 45 -15.76 -11.05 5.13
CA VAL A 45 -14.66 -10.50 4.34
C VAL A 45 -13.44 -11.39 4.50
N ASP A 46 -12.80 -11.75 3.38
CA ASP A 46 -11.65 -12.68 3.39
C ASP A 46 -10.35 -12.04 3.87
N ARG A 47 -10.19 -10.72 3.72
CA ARG A 47 -8.92 -10.03 4.03
C ARG A 47 -9.13 -8.64 4.61
N PHE A 48 -8.41 -8.33 5.67
CA PHE A 48 -8.37 -7.00 6.30
C PHE A 48 -7.02 -6.32 6.11
N SER A 49 -7.00 -5.00 5.85
CA SER A 49 -5.76 -4.27 5.59
C SER A 49 -5.68 -2.96 6.36
N ILE A 50 -4.54 -2.72 7.03
CA ILE A 50 -4.19 -1.37 7.49
C ILE A 50 -3.50 -0.64 6.34
N VAL A 51 -4.08 0.49 5.92
CA VAL A 51 -3.56 1.37 4.88
C VAL A 51 -3.19 2.72 5.49
N THR A 52 -1.99 3.24 5.20
CA THR A 52 -1.53 4.51 5.76
C THR A 52 -1.07 5.48 4.68
N ALA A 53 -1.42 6.75 4.82
CA ALA A 53 -0.81 7.83 4.04
C ALA A 53 0.65 8.05 4.44
N GLY A 54 1.46 8.56 3.52
CA GLY A 54 2.87 8.87 3.74
C GLY A 54 3.82 8.01 2.92
N LYS A 55 5.09 8.42 2.87
CA LYS A 55 6.14 7.70 2.13
C LYS A 55 6.41 6.33 2.72
N ALA A 56 6.47 6.26 4.04
CA ALA A 56 6.62 5.03 4.82
C ALA A 56 6.05 5.23 6.22
N LEU A 57 5.53 4.17 6.82
CA LEU A 57 5.21 4.16 8.25
C LEU A 57 6.49 3.81 9.03
N THR A 58 6.87 4.65 9.99
CA THR A 58 8.12 4.48 10.74
C THR A 58 7.95 4.90 12.21
N GLY A 59 8.95 4.59 13.04
CA GLY A 59 8.98 5.02 14.43
C GLY A 59 7.83 4.46 15.25
N GLU A 60 7.30 5.26 16.17
CA GLU A 60 6.26 4.85 17.12
C GLU A 60 4.97 4.37 16.45
N GLU A 61 4.58 4.99 15.33
CA GLU A 61 3.38 4.54 14.59
C GLU A 61 3.56 3.16 13.95
N PHE A 62 4.79 2.83 13.51
CA PHE A 62 5.10 1.48 13.03
C PHE A 62 5.00 0.45 14.17
N GLU A 63 5.50 0.76 15.34
CA GLU A 63 5.37 -0.11 16.53
C GLU A 63 3.89 -0.36 16.88
N LYS A 64 3.07 0.70 16.87
CA LYS A 64 1.62 0.57 17.06
C LYS A 64 0.96 -0.33 16.01
N ALA A 65 1.40 -0.23 14.76
CA ALA A 65 0.87 -1.08 13.69
C ALA A 65 1.26 -2.55 13.89
N VAL A 66 2.51 -2.85 14.23
CA VAL A 66 2.95 -4.22 14.54
C VAL A 66 2.12 -4.80 15.68
N HIS A 67 1.96 -4.06 16.77
CA HIS A 67 1.16 -4.51 17.92
C HIS A 67 -0.31 -4.76 17.55
N ALA A 68 -0.91 -3.89 16.74
CA ALA A 68 -2.27 -4.08 16.24
C ALA A 68 -2.40 -5.37 15.39
N TYR A 69 -1.39 -5.67 14.55
CA TYR A 69 -1.36 -6.92 13.79
C TYR A 69 -1.21 -8.15 14.67
N GLU A 70 -0.33 -8.11 15.68
CA GLU A 70 -0.20 -9.20 16.66
C GLU A 70 -1.52 -9.50 17.39
N THR A 71 -2.26 -8.45 17.73
CA THR A 71 -3.57 -8.57 18.38
C THR A 71 -4.61 -9.14 17.43
N MET A 72 -4.69 -8.62 16.19
CA MET A 72 -5.62 -9.14 15.18
C MET A 72 -5.32 -10.61 14.83
N ASN A 73 -4.03 -10.98 14.69
CA ASN A 73 -3.62 -12.36 14.41
C ASN A 73 -4.01 -13.36 15.51
N LYS A 74 -4.13 -12.90 16.76
CA LYS A 74 -4.58 -13.72 17.89
C LYS A 74 -6.10 -13.80 18.03
N GLU A 75 -6.79 -12.73 17.63
CA GLU A 75 -8.21 -12.55 17.97
C GLU A 75 -9.16 -12.70 16.77
N CYS A 76 -8.64 -12.74 15.54
CA CYS A 76 -9.41 -12.82 14.31
C CYS A 76 -8.90 -13.96 13.42
N ASP A 77 -9.81 -14.59 12.67
CA ASP A 77 -9.51 -15.62 11.66
C ASP A 77 -9.74 -15.05 10.25
N ILE A 78 -9.02 -13.99 9.91
CA ILE A 78 -9.09 -13.26 8.64
C ILE A 78 -7.68 -13.02 8.11
N GLU A 79 -7.46 -13.11 6.80
CA GLU A 79 -6.15 -12.79 6.23
C GLU A 79 -5.76 -11.33 6.47
N LEU A 80 -4.52 -11.11 6.90
CA LEU A 80 -3.99 -9.78 7.21
C LEU A 80 -3.09 -9.27 6.09
N CYS A 81 -3.39 -8.06 5.63
CA CYS A 81 -2.64 -7.34 4.61
C CYS A 81 -2.14 -5.99 5.15
N ALA A 82 -1.03 -5.48 4.64
CA ALA A 82 -0.53 -4.16 4.96
C ALA A 82 -0.26 -3.32 3.71
N SER A 83 -0.47 -1.99 3.81
CA SER A 83 -0.08 -1.00 2.80
C SER A 83 0.45 0.25 3.51
N MET A 84 1.77 0.28 3.77
CA MET A 84 2.43 1.26 4.63
C MET A 84 3.60 1.97 3.94
N GLY A 85 3.60 2.00 2.60
CA GLY A 85 4.63 2.66 1.80
C GLY A 85 5.92 1.86 1.67
N PHE A 86 7.07 2.55 1.69
CA PHE A 86 8.39 1.97 1.46
C PHE A 86 9.00 1.43 2.76
N LEU A 87 8.69 0.19 3.10
CA LEU A 87 9.29 -0.48 4.25
C LEU A 87 10.60 -1.18 3.86
N ASN A 88 11.54 -1.27 4.79
CA ASN A 88 12.76 -2.05 4.61
C ASN A 88 12.53 -3.54 4.97
N ALA A 89 13.54 -4.39 4.71
CA ALA A 89 13.46 -5.82 4.95
C ALA A 89 13.14 -6.17 6.42
N GLU A 90 13.74 -5.48 7.39
CA GLU A 90 13.50 -5.70 8.82
C GLU A 90 12.04 -5.39 9.19
N GLN A 91 11.50 -4.27 8.68
CA GLN A 91 10.12 -3.89 8.93
C GLN A 91 9.12 -4.88 8.31
N LEU A 92 9.39 -5.34 7.09
CA LEU A 92 8.57 -6.37 6.42
C LEU A 92 8.61 -7.69 7.18
N HIS A 93 9.80 -8.12 7.63
CA HIS A 93 9.96 -9.30 8.47
C HIS A 93 9.12 -9.21 9.75
N ARG A 94 9.18 -8.09 10.45
CA ARG A 94 8.40 -7.87 11.69
C ARG A 94 6.90 -7.89 11.45
N LEU A 95 6.41 -7.34 10.33
CA LEU A 95 4.99 -7.45 9.96
C LEU A 95 4.59 -8.89 9.66
N HIS A 96 5.45 -9.63 8.95
CA HIS A 96 5.23 -11.06 8.67
C HIS A 96 5.14 -11.89 9.96
N GLU A 97 6.07 -11.69 10.89
CA GLU A 97 6.05 -12.30 12.22
C GLU A 97 4.78 -11.94 13.03
N ALA A 98 4.25 -10.72 12.83
CA ALA A 98 3.00 -10.27 13.44
C ALA A 98 1.72 -10.84 12.78
N GLY A 99 1.86 -11.68 11.73
CA GLY A 99 0.76 -12.35 11.05
C GLY A 99 0.32 -11.74 9.72
N VAL A 100 1.03 -10.73 9.21
CA VAL A 100 0.73 -10.16 7.88
C VAL A 100 1.18 -11.13 6.79
N THR A 101 0.23 -11.62 5.99
CA THR A 101 0.49 -12.59 4.93
C THR A 101 0.66 -11.95 3.55
N SER A 102 0.21 -10.71 3.36
CA SER A 102 0.30 -9.99 2.10
C SER A 102 0.63 -8.52 2.27
N TYR A 103 1.32 -7.95 1.28
CA TYR A 103 1.68 -6.54 1.26
C TYR A 103 1.25 -5.87 -0.04
N HIS A 104 0.52 -4.75 0.08
CA HIS A 104 0.05 -3.97 -1.06
C HIS A 104 0.97 -2.77 -1.32
N HIS A 105 1.54 -2.70 -2.53
CA HIS A 105 2.39 -1.59 -2.96
C HIS A 105 2.35 -1.41 -4.47
N ASN A 106 1.45 -0.56 -4.97
CA ASN A 106 1.26 -0.33 -6.40
C ASN A 106 2.47 0.32 -7.06
N ILE A 107 2.81 -0.11 -8.29
CA ILE A 107 3.77 0.59 -9.16
C ILE A 107 3.14 1.75 -9.92
N GLU A 108 1.82 1.79 -10.00
CA GLU A 108 0.91 2.82 -10.52
C GLU A 108 0.87 2.93 -12.05
N THR A 109 2.01 2.88 -12.73
CA THR A 109 2.14 3.02 -14.19
C THR A 109 3.45 2.38 -14.67
N SER A 110 3.83 2.58 -15.94
CA SER A 110 5.13 2.17 -16.47
C SER A 110 6.31 2.96 -15.89
N ARG A 111 7.52 2.41 -16.04
CA ARG A 111 8.77 3.11 -15.73
C ARG A 111 8.91 4.42 -16.50
N ARG A 112 8.53 4.41 -17.79
CA ARG A 112 8.60 5.58 -18.68
C ARG A 112 7.68 6.70 -18.24
N ASN A 113 6.44 6.36 -17.85
CA ASN A 113 5.44 7.36 -17.47
C ASN A 113 5.56 7.81 -16.01
N PHE A 114 6.21 7.03 -15.15
CA PHE A 114 6.28 7.31 -13.70
C PHE A 114 6.78 8.72 -13.34
N PRO A 115 7.84 9.29 -13.97
CA PRO A 115 8.31 10.64 -13.69
C PRO A 115 7.27 11.74 -14.00
N ASN A 116 6.26 11.43 -14.83
CA ASN A 116 5.19 12.37 -15.14
C ASN A 116 4.14 12.47 -14.02
N ILE A 117 4.07 11.45 -13.15
CA ILE A 117 3.05 11.37 -12.09
C ILE A 117 3.59 11.57 -10.68
N CYS A 118 4.89 11.36 -10.46
CA CYS A 118 5.53 11.53 -9.15
C CYS A 118 7.01 11.84 -9.30
N THR A 119 7.53 12.77 -8.48
CA THR A 119 8.96 13.17 -8.48
C THR A 119 9.65 12.97 -7.13
N THR A 120 8.91 12.75 -6.04
CA THR A 120 9.43 12.61 -4.67
C THR A 120 9.95 11.21 -4.35
N HIS A 121 9.61 10.23 -5.18
CA HIS A 121 10.20 8.88 -5.17
C HIS A 121 10.26 8.33 -6.59
N THR A 122 11.00 7.24 -6.79
CA THR A 122 11.26 6.67 -8.11
C THR A 122 10.50 5.36 -8.33
N TYR A 123 10.34 4.99 -9.60
CA TYR A 123 9.82 3.69 -10.00
C TYR A 123 10.68 2.53 -9.44
N ASP A 124 12.01 2.69 -9.44
CA ASP A 124 12.92 1.66 -8.92
C ASP A 124 12.72 1.38 -7.43
N MET A 125 12.41 2.43 -6.63
CA MET A 125 12.06 2.24 -5.22
C MET A 125 10.80 1.37 -5.06
N LYS A 126 9.83 1.51 -5.95
CA LYS A 126 8.62 0.68 -5.96
C LYS A 126 8.94 -0.78 -6.23
N ILE A 127 9.72 -1.03 -7.27
CA ILE A 127 10.16 -2.40 -7.65
C ILE A 127 10.98 -3.04 -6.53
N GLU A 128 11.90 -2.29 -5.91
CA GLU A 128 12.71 -2.80 -4.80
C GLU A 128 11.85 -3.20 -3.60
N THR A 129 10.87 -2.39 -3.22
CA THR A 129 9.94 -2.74 -2.13
C THR A 129 9.21 -4.05 -2.43
N LEU A 130 8.72 -4.24 -3.66
CA LEU A 130 8.05 -5.49 -4.06
C LEU A 130 8.98 -6.70 -4.01
N LYS A 131 10.25 -6.53 -4.42
CA LYS A 131 11.26 -7.59 -4.31
C LYS A 131 11.52 -7.98 -2.86
N LEU A 132 11.58 -7.00 -1.94
CA LEU A 132 11.73 -7.27 -0.52
C LEU A 132 10.52 -8.02 0.04
N VAL A 133 9.30 -7.65 -0.36
CA VAL A 133 8.07 -8.37 -0.01
C VAL A 133 8.13 -9.84 -0.46
N LYS A 134 8.53 -10.08 -1.71
CA LYS A 134 8.68 -11.46 -2.24
C LYS A 134 9.80 -12.23 -1.55
N ALA A 135 10.91 -11.59 -1.22
CA ALA A 135 12.03 -12.20 -0.48
C ALA A 135 11.63 -12.63 0.93
N GLU A 136 10.70 -11.90 1.56
CA GLU A 136 10.12 -12.25 2.87
C GLU A 136 9.09 -13.38 2.80
N GLY A 137 8.72 -13.83 1.60
CA GLY A 137 7.73 -14.90 1.42
C GLY A 137 6.28 -14.45 1.52
N MET A 138 6.02 -13.14 1.60
CA MET A 138 4.67 -12.61 1.60
C MET A 138 4.09 -12.53 0.18
N TRP A 139 2.76 -12.55 0.08
CA TRP A 139 2.06 -12.24 -1.16
C TRP A 139 2.22 -10.76 -1.51
N ALA A 140 2.69 -10.51 -2.71
CA ALA A 140 2.82 -9.16 -3.25
C ALA A 140 1.56 -8.79 -4.04
N CYS A 141 0.84 -7.77 -3.58
CA CYS A 141 -0.28 -7.17 -4.30
C CYS A 141 0.20 -5.84 -4.89
N SER A 142 0.26 -5.74 -6.21
CA SER A 142 0.73 -4.53 -6.90
C SER A 142 0.08 -4.39 -8.27
N GLY A 143 -0.39 -3.21 -8.58
CA GLY A 143 -1.00 -2.85 -9.85
C GLY A 143 -0.80 -1.38 -10.16
N GLY A 144 -1.80 -0.78 -10.78
CA GLY A 144 -1.72 0.62 -11.19
C GLY A 144 -3.05 1.25 -11.52
N ILE A 145 -2.97 2.48 -12.02
CA ILE A 145 -4.11 3.32 -12.35
C ILE A 145 -4.09 3.61 -13.85
N ILE A 146 -5.18 3.34 -14.53
CA ILE A 146 -5.39 3.64 -15.94
C ILE A 146 -6.04 5.02 -16.08
N GLY A 147 -5.54 5.83 -17.00
CA GLY A 147 -6.05 7.19 -17.27
C GLY A 147 -5.18 8.33 -16.75
N MET A 148 -3.90 8.04 -16.40
CA MET A 148 -2.93 9.04 -15.93
C MET A 148 -2.05 9.62 -17.06
N GLY A 149 -2.48 9.51 -18.33
CA GLY A 149 -1.76 9.99 -19.50
C GLY A 149 -0.81 8.95 -20.12
N GLU A 150 -0.87 7.74 -19.64
CA GLU A 150 -0.17 6.58 -20.21
C GLU A 150 -0.75 6.17 -21.57
N ASP A 151 0.05 5.59 -22.45
CA ASP A 151 -0.37 4.95 -23.68
C ASP A 151 -0.46 3.41 -23.55
N TRP A 152 -0.71 2.71 -24.67
CA TRP A 152 -0.79 1.25 -24.67
C TRP A 152 0.55 0.58 -24.33
N GLU A 153 1.66 1.14 -24.78
CA GLU A 153 2.98 0.62 -24.47
C GLU A 153 3.28 0.72 -22.98
N ASP A 154 2.89 1.82 -22.34
CA ASP A 154 3.00 1.97 -20.88
C ASP A 154 2.19 0.90 -20.12
N ARG A 155 0.98 0.59 -20.57
CA ARG A 155 0.15 -0.46 -19.95
C ARG A 155 0.76 -1.84 -20.09
N LEU A 156 1.33 -2.14 -21.26
CA LEU A 156 2.05 -3.40 -21.49
C LEU A 156 3.33 -3.48 -20.65
N ASP A 157 4.13 -2.42 -20.60
CA ASP A 157 5.35 -2.36 -19.78
C ASP A 157 5.03 -2.52 -18.29
N MET A 158 3.94 -1.93 -17.81
CA MET A 158 3.48 -2.12 -16.43
C MET A 158 3.14 -3.59 -16.18
N ALA A 159 2.39 -4.24 -17.07
CA ALA A 159 2.03 -5.65 -16.94
C ALA A 159 3.25 -6.57 -16.96
N ILE A 160 4.20 -6.32 -17.87
CA ILE A 160 5.47 -7.06 -17.96
C ILE A 160 6.28 -6.90 -16.67
N SER A 161 6.44 -5.67 -16.18
CA SER A 161 7.18 -5.38 -14.95
C SER A 161 6.57 -6.10 -13.73
N LEU A 162 5.25 -6.14 -13.63
CA LEU A 162 4.56 -6.86 -12.55
C LEU A 162 4.78 -8.38 -12.67
N ALA A 163 4.74 -8.93 -13.88
CA ALA A 163 5.04 -10.34 -14.13
C ALA A 163 6.50 -10.70 -13.82
N GLU A 164 7.47 -9.84 -14.18
CA GLU A 164 8.89 -10.03 -13.88
C GLU A 164 9.18 -10.02 -12.38
N VAL A 165 8.50 -9.19 -11.61
CA VAL A 165 8.60 -9.19 -10.15
C VAL A 165 7.94 -10.42 -9.54
N GLY A 166 6.99 -11.03 -10.25
CA GLY A 166 6.25 -12.20 -9.77
C GLY A 166 5.20 -11.83 -8.72
N VAL A 167 4.45 -10.73 -8.95
CA VAL A 167 3.36 -10.34 -8.03
C VAL A 167 2.21 -11.35 -8.09
N ASP A 168 1.52 -11.52 -6.97
CA ASP A 168 0.49 -12.55 -6.80
C ASP A 168 -0.93 -12.01 -7.11
N SER A 169 -1.12 -10.69 -7.00
CA SER A 169 -2.41 -10.03 -7.27
C SER A 169 -2.19 -8.66 -7.93
N ILE A 170 -2.98 -8.37 -8.97
CA ILE A 170 -2.81 -7.15 -9.78
C ILE A 170 -4.13 -6.35 -9.80
N PRO A 171 -4.35 -5.43 -8.85
CA PRO A 171 -5.48 -4.51 -8.90
C PRO A 171 -5.27 -3.45 -10.00
N LEU A 172 -6.24 -3.27 -10.86
CA LEU A 172 -6.27 -2.19 -11.85
C LEU A 172 -7.40 -1.22 -11.52
N ASN A 173 -7.06 0.05 -11.35
CA ASN A 173 -8.00 1.12 -11.03
C ASN A 173 -8.16 2.05 -12.25
N ALA A 174 -9.36 2.59 -12.45
CA ALA A 174 -9.60 3.70 -13.37
C ALA A 174 -9.44 5.02 -12.61
N LEU A 175 -8.70 5.97 -13.19
CA LEU A 175 -8.52 7.28 -12.56
C LEU A 175 -9.86 8.00 -12.42
N MET A 176 -10.18 8.41 -11.19
CA MET A 176 -11.19 9.42 -10.94
C MET A 176 -10.48 10.75 -10.66
N PRO A 177 -10.49 11.70 -11.62
CA PRO A 177 -9.72 12.93 -11.47
C PRO A 177 -10.25 13.78 -10.31
N ILE A 178 -9.32 14.32 -9.54
CA ILE A 178 -9.62 15.33 -8.52
C ILE A 178 -9.99 16.64 -9.23
N LYS A 179 -11.08 17.28 -8.82
CA LYS A 179 -11.56 18.55 -9.39
C LYS A 179 -10.79 19.73 -8.83
#